data_56ec71e2ea5d53d9f7d2e5b8032dfe20
#
_entry.id   56ec71e2ea5d53d9f7d2e5b8032dfe20
#
_cell.length_a   1.000
_cell.length_b   1.000
_cell.length_c   1.000
_cell.angle_alpha   90.00
_cell.angle_beta   90.00
_cell.angle_gamma   90.00
#
_symmetry.space_group_name_H-M   'P 1'
#
loop_
_entity.id
_entity.type
_entity.pdbx_description
1 polymer ?
#
loop_
_entity_poly.entity_id
_entity_poly.type
_entity_poly.pdbx_seq_one_letter_code
_entity_poly.pdbx_strand_id
1 'polypeptide(L)'
;MSTEPRMDAGREPLLRLEDLQTHFFTDDGVVRAVDGVSYALGERETLAVVGESGSGKSVTALSILRLVADPPGRIVAGRIRFKGRDLATLSQSEMRRIRGKEISMIFQEPMTSLNPVFTCGEQIMEAVVLHEGVDRRTARARAIEMLRLVGIPLPEQRVDEYPHQMSGGMRQRVMIAMALACRPAILIADEPTTALDVTIQAQILELLKRLQGELGMAVLLITHDLGVVAETADRVAVMYAGQVVEYCDVAAAFRRTLHPYTAGLLASLPKLGDRRATLRVIPGNVPNPAHFPPGCRFHPRCPVAQDRCRSQEPPMLTFDGSHQTRCWRADEIAAGTLDPAGAPAEPAGPGGRRG
;
A
#
# COMPACT_ATOMS: atom_id res chain seq x y z
N MET A 1 9.18 6.86 24.00
CA MET A 1 9.54 5.43 23.90
C MET A 1 9.07 5.00 22.53
N SER A 2 9.99 4.71 21.61
CA SER A 2 9.68 4.28 20.23
C SER A 2 9.01 2.92 20.27
N THR A 3 7.77 2.86 19.81
CA THR A 3 7.02 1.61 19.66
C THR A 3 7.43 0.96 18.34
N GLU A 4 8.49 0.15 18.37
CA GLU A 4 8.92 -0.64 17.21
C GLU A 4 7.85 -1.70 16.88
N PRO A 5 7.44 -1.84 15.60
CA PRO A 5 6.60 -2.95 15.18
C PRO A 5 7.37 -4.25 15.40
N ARG A 6 6.85 -5.12 16.29
CA ARG A 6 7.39 -6.46 16.50
C ARG A 6 6.99 -7.34 15.32
N MET A 7 7.97 -7.76 14.56
CA MET A 7 7.90 -8.84 13.58
C MET A 7 8.32 -10.16 14.23
N ASP A 8 8.05 -11.28 13.56
CA ASP A 8 8.50 -12.61 14.01
C ASP A 8 9.96 -12.58 14.46
N ALA A 9 10.20 -13.11 15.66
CA ALA A 9 11.49 -13.11 16.31
C ALA A 9 12.52 -13.90 15.47
N GLY A 10 13.33 -13.20 14.65
CA GLY A 10 14.48 -13.82 14.02
C GLY A 10 14.94 -13.30 12.65
N ARG A 11 14.13 -12.61 11.88
CA ARG A 11 14.56 -12.06 10.57
C ARG A 11 14.38 -10.54 10.52
N GLU A 12 15.45 -9.84 10.09
CA GLU A 12 15.36 -8.42 9.79
C GLU A 12 14.42 -8.21 8.57
N PRO A 13 13.45 -7.28 8.64
CA PRO A 13 12.54 -7.03 7.51
C PRO A 13 13.30 -6.48 6.31
N LEU A 14 12.83 -6.83 5.11
CA LEU A 14 13.40 -6.34 3.85
C LEU A 14 13.30 -4.81 3.73
N LEU A 15 12.14 -4.26 4.13
CA LEU A 15 11.89 -2.81 4.23
C LEU A 15 11.25 -2.50 5.58
N ARG A 16 11.71 -1.41 6.23
CA ARG A 16 11.09 -0.87 7.46
C ARG A 16 11.02 0.64 7.38
N LEU A 17 9.84 1.18 7.62
CA LEU A 17 9.64 2.61 7.87
C LEU A 17 9.56 2.82 9.38
N GLU A 18 10.27 3.84 9.87
CA GLU A 18 10.34 4.21 11.29
C GLU A 18 9.98 5.69 11.39
N ASP A 19 8.78 5.99 11.92
CA ASP A 19 8.25 7.33 12.15
C ASP A 19 8.43 8.29 10.95
N LEU A 20 8.20 7.77 9.73
CA LEU A 20 8.38 8.53 8.51
C LEU A 20 7.45 9.74 8.48
N GLN A 21 8.02 10.91 8.19
CA GLN A 21 7.28 12.15 8.01
C GLN A 21 7.65 12.80 6.68
N THR A 22 6.63 13.07 5.85
CA THR A 22 6.79 13.77 4.57
C THR A 22 5.77 14.91 4.50
N HIS A 23 6.27 16.12 4.47
CA HIS A 23 5.48 17.34 4.48
C HIS A 23 5.65 18.12 3.18
N PHE A 24 4.61 18.88 2.81
CA PHE A 24 4.65 19.80 1.69
C PHE A 24 4.54 21.23 2.23
N PHE A 25 5.46 22.09 1.81
CA PHE A 25 5.53 23.48 2.21
C PHE A 25 4.92 24.34 1.09
N THR A 26 3.68 24.73 1.29
CA THR A 26 2.89 25.52 0.32
C THR A 26 2.64 26.93 0.85
N ASP A 27 2.19 27.83 -0.02
CA ASP A 27 1.84 29.21 0.37
C ASP A 27 0.71 29.24 1.41
N ASP A 28 -0.17 28.24 1.42
CA ASP A 28 -1.28 28.08 2.35
C ASP A 28 -0.88 27.42 3.68
N GLY A 29 0.38 27.02 3.84
CA GLY A 29 0.90 26.39 5.05
C GLY A 29 1.55 25.02 4.84
N VAL A 30 1.77 24.31 5.94
CA VAL A 30 2.43 23.00 5.94
C VAL A 30 1.41 21.86 5.87
N VAL A 31 1.41 21.15 4.76
CA VAL A 31 0.56 19.96 4.54
C VAL A 31 1.32 18.71 5.02
N ARG A 32 0.85 18.07 6.09
CA ARG A 32 1.47 16.87 6.70
C ARG A 32 0.92 15.61 6.05
N ALA A 33 1.32 15.34 4.82
CA ALA A 33 0.78 14.23 4.04
C ALA A 33 1.13 12.84 4.63
N VAL A 34 2.32 12.70 5.22
CA VAL A 34 2.77 11.53 5.99
C VAL A 34 3.32 12.04 7.31
N ASP A 35 2.84 11.50 8.43
CA ASP A 35 3.12 12.06 9.74
C ASP A 35 3.24 10.97 10.82
N GLY A 36 4.43 10.35 10.90
CA GLY A 36 4.75 9.29 11.85
C GLY A 36 4.31 7.90 11.37
N VAL A 37 4.52 7.59 10.07
CA VAL A 37 4.19 6.28 9.50
C VAL A 37 5.30 5.29 9.82
N SER A 38 4.90 4.16 10.44
CA SER A 38 5.77 3.03 10.76
C SER A 38 5.10 1.73 10.35
N TYR A 39 5.79 0.94 9.53
CA TYR A 39 5.44 -0.45 9.19
C TYR A 39 6.67 -1.18 8.63
N ALA A 40 6.56 -2.50 8.49
CA ALA A 40 7.62 -3.31 7.94
C ALA A 40 7.08 -4.26 6.87
N LEU A 41 7.93 -4.60 5.89
CA LEU A 41 7.66 -5.55 4.83
C LEU A 41 8.77 -6.61 4.85
N GLY A 42 8.39 -7.87 4.98
CA GLY A 42 9.28 -9.02 4.95
C GLY A 42 9.66 -9.44 3.53
N GLU A 43 10.58 -10.41 3.42
CA GLU A 43 10.89 -11.05 2.14
C GLU A 43 9.70 -11.90 1.67
N ARG A 44 9.38 -11.82 0.38
CA ARG A 44 8.28 -12.57 -0.27
C ARG A 44 6.89 -12.30 0.33
N GLU A 45 6.77 -11.27 1.14
CA GLU A 45 5.53 -10.85 1.77
C GLU A 45 4.77 -9.87 0.86
N THR A 46 3.44 -9.91 0.90
CA THR A 46 2.58 -8.86 0.37
C THR A 46 2.02 -8.05 1.55
N LEU A 47 2.46 -6.79 1.67
CA LEU A 47 1.86 -5.82 2.58
C LEU A 47 0.89 -4.92 1.80
N ALA A 48 -0.39 -4.94 2.17
CA ALA A 48 -1.36 -3.99 1.66
C ALA A 48 -1.34 -2.69 2.49
N VAL A 49 -1.34 -1.54 1.81
CA VAL A 49 -1.54 -0.22 2.42
C VAL A 49 -2.87 0.32 1.94
N VAL A 50 -3.84 0.45 2.85
CA VAL A 50 -5.22 0.81 2.51
C VAL A 50 -5.67 2.09 3.21
N GLY A 51 -6.70 2.74 2.67
CA GLY A 51 -7.31 3.94 3.25
C GLY A 51 -7.98 4.79 2.16
N GLU A 52 -8.76 5.78 2.59
CA GLU A 52 -9.42 6.73 1.68
C GLU A 52 -8.40 7.56 0.89
N SER A 53 -8.86 8.21 -0.20
CA SER A 53 -8.05 9.18 -0.94
C SER A 53 -7.55 10.30 0.00
N GLY A 54 -6.32 10.75 -0.19
CA GLY A 54 -5.71 11.75 0.69
C GLY A 54 -5.19 11.23 2.04
N SER A 55 -5.25 9.91 2.31
CA SER A 55 -4.71 9.36 3.57
C SER A 55 -3.17 9.28 3.64
N GLY A 56 -2.44 9.56 2.54
CA GLY A 56 -0.97 9.59 2.50
C GLY A 56 -0.30 8.36 1.88
N LYS A 57 -1.05 7.37 1.37
CA LYS A 57 -0.54 6.09 0.82
C LYS A 57 0.50 6.29 -0.29
N SER A 58 0.12 6.96 -1.37
CA SER A 58 1.01 7.20 -2.53
C SER A 58 2.19 8.08 -2.16
N VAL A 59 1.99 9.08 -1.28
CA VAL A 59 3.11 9.91 -0.79
C VAL A 59 4.10 9.07 0.02
N THR A 60 3.63 8.09 0.81
CA THR A 60 4.51 7.15 1.53
C THR A 60 5.33 6.32 0.54
N ALA A 61 4.70 5.78 -0.52
CA ALA A 61 5.40 5.03 -1.58
C ALA A 61 6.45 5.88 -2.31
N LEU A 62 6.08 7.09 -2.70
CA LEU A 62 7.02 8.05 -3.33
C LEU A 62 8.17 8.43 -2.39
N SER A 63 7.91 8.51 -1.08
CA SER A 63 8.94 8.80 -0.08
C SER A 63 9.95 7.66 0.02
N ILE A 64 9.53 6.39 -0.05
CA ILE A 64 10.43 5.22 -0.07
C ILE A 64 11.44 5.35 -1.20
N LEU A 65 10.98 5.74 -2.39
CA LEU A 65 11.82 5.94 -3.55
C LEU A 65 12.45 7.33 -3.63
N ARG A 66 12.15 8.24 -2.68
CA ARG A 66 12.57 9.64 -2.71
C ARG A 66 12.22 10.33 -4.03
N LEU A 67 10.99 10.10 -4.51
CA LEU A 67 10.42 10.68 -5.71
C LEU A 67 9.45 11.83 -5.41
N VAL A 68 9.28 12.18 -4.14
CA VAL A 68 8.55 13.40 -3.75
C VAL A 68 9.30 14.60 -4.28
N ALA A 69 8.61 15.46 -5.05
CA ALA A 69 9.20 16.66 -5.63
C ALA A 69 9.58 17.66 -4.52
N ASP A 70 10.84 18.07 -4.48
CA ASP A 70 11.37 19.09 -3.55
C ASP A 70 11.91 20.28 -4.36
N PRO A 71 11.32 21.45 -4.27
CA PRO A 71 10.09 21.82 -3.57
C PRO A 71 8.82 21.33 -4.28
N PRO A 72 7.61 21.28 -3.67
CA PRO A 72 7.30 21.74 -2.30
C PRO A 72 7.41 20.64 -1.22
N GLY A 73 7.62 19.35 -1.59
CA GLY A 73 7.59 18.22 -0.66
C GLY A 73 8.97 17.87 -0.12
N ARG A 74 9.01 17.42 1.16
CA ARG A 74 10.28 17.00 1.78
C ARG A 74 10.03 15.91 2.85
N ILE A 75 10.92 14.93 2.91
CA ILE A 75 11.03 14.04 4.07
C ILE A 75 11.68 14.85 5.20
N VAL A 76 10.92 15.10 6.27
CA VAL A 76 11.35 15.96 7.38
C VAL A 76 11.87 15.18 8.59
N ALA A 77 11.42 13.93 8.75
CA ALA A 77 11.86 13.06 9.85
C ALA A 77 11.61 11.58 9.51
N GLY A 78 12.12 10.70 10.36
CA GLY A 78 11.99 9.25 10.25
C GLY A 78 13.09 8.60 9.43
N ARG A 79 13.00 7.27 9.28
CA ARG A 79 13.96 6.45 8.54
C ARG A 79 13.26 5.50 7.59
N ILE A 80 13.96 5.18 6.50
CA ILE A 80 13.52 4.21 5.48
C ILE A 80 14.62 3.16 5.35
N ARG A 81 14.52 2.08 6.14
CA ARG A 81 15.52 1.01 6.12
C ARG A 81 15.18 -0.03 5.06
N PHE A 82 16.09 -0.23 4.13
CA PHE A 82 16.03 -1.28 3.11
C PHE A 82 17.32 -2.10 3.15
N LYS A 83 17.20 -3.41 3.42
CA LYS A 83 18.36 -4.31 3.60
C LYS A 83 19.39 -3.71 4.57
N GLY A 84 18.94 -3.19 5.71
CA GLY A 84 19.77 -2.55 6.73
C GLY A 84 20.28 -1.13 6.40
N ARG A 85 20.12 -0.61 5.17
CA ARG A 85 20.55 0.72 4.74
C ARG A 85 19.43 1.73 4.88
N ASP A 86 19.71 2.93 5.38
CA ASP A 86 18.72 4.02 5.45
C ASP A 86 18.69 4.81 4.13
N LEU A 87 17.62 4.60 3.35
CA LEU A 87 17.44 5.24 2.04
C LEU A 87 17.31 6.77 2.15
N ALA A 88 16.84 7.30 3.28
CA ALA A 88 16.67 8.74 3.47
C ALA A 88 17.99 9.51 3.43
N THR A 89 19.10 8.85 3.82
CA THR A 89 20.43 9.45 3.91
C THR A 89 21.31 9.24 2.68
N LEU A 90 20.92 8.38 1.74
CA LEU A 90 21.71 8.06 0.55
C LEU A 90 21.83 9.25 -0.40
N SER A 91 22.94 9.32 -1.12
CA SER A 91 23.12 10.25 -2.22
C SER A 91 22.16 9.95 -3.38
N GLN A 92 21.91 10.92 -4.25
CA GLN A 92 21.07 10.71 -5.46
C GLN A 92 21.66 9.64 -6.40
N SER A 93 22.99 9.55 -6.48
CA SER A 93 23.68 8.53 -7.29
C SER A 93 23.43 7.11 -6.74
N GLU A 94 23.40 6.93 -5.43
CA GLU A 94 23.09 5.65 -4.79
C GLU A 94 21.61 5.31 -4.97
N MET A 95 20.71 6.28 -4.79
CA MET A 95 19.28 6.08 -5.03
C MET A 95 18.96 5.67 -6.48
N ARG A 96 19.66 6.23 -7.48
CA ARG A 96 19.51 5.79 -8.88
C ARG A 96 19.84 4.32 -9.10
N ARG A 97 20.79 3.76 -8.32
CA ARG A 97 21.14 2.33 -8.39
C ARG A 97 20.08 1.43 -7.75
N ILE A 98 19.25 1.97 -6.86
CA ILE A 98 18.19 1.24 -6.16
C ILE A 98 16.87 1.31 -6.95
N ARG A 99 16.50 2.52 -7.44
CA ARG A 99 15.27 2.73 -8.21
C ARG A 99 15.28 1.92 -9.50
N GLY A 100 14.23 1.15 -9.73
CA GLY A 100 14.07 0.30 -10.92
C GLY A 100 14.86 -1.01 -10.88
N LYS A 101 15.92 -1.11 -10.08
CA LYS A 101 16.75 -2.31 -9.95
C LYS A 101 16.41 -3.13 -8.71
N GLU A 102 16.46 -2.51 -7.52
CA GLU A 102 16.19 -3.21 -6.25
C GLU A 102 14.77 -2.95 -5.75
N ILE A 103 14.26 -1.75 -5.94
CA ILE A 103 12.87 -1.36 -5.66
C ILE A 103 12.29 -0.75 -6.92
N SER A 104 11.24 -1.34 -7.43
CA SER A 104 10.52 -0.84 -8.60
C SER A 104 9.09 -0.43 -8.22
N MET A 105 8.46 0.42 -9.04
CA MET A 105 7.12 0.93 -8.78
C MET A 105 6.26 0.90 -10.04
N ILE A 106 5.03 0.45 -9.88
CA ILE A 106 3.92 0.63 -10.82
C ILE A 106 3.11 1.82 -10.31
N PHE A 107 3.00 2.87 -11.12
CA PHE A 107 2.27 4.08 -10.80
C PHE A 107 0.77 3.95 -11.11
N GLN A 108 -0.04 4.78 -10.48
CA GLN A 108 -1.50 4.72 -10.50
C GLN A 108 -2.13 4.83 -11.91
N GLU A 109 -1.49 5.54 -12.86
CA GLU A 109 -2.04 5.77 -14.19
C GLU A 109 -1.23 5.12 -15.30
N PRO A 110 -1.71 4.00 -15.90
CA PRO A 110 -1.03 3.33 -17.01
C PRO A 110 -0.89 4.19 -18.26
N MET A 111 -1.86 5.08 -18.48
CA MET A 111 -1.92 5.91 -19.69
C MET A 111 -0.82 6.98 -19.76
N THR A 112 -0.39 7.47 -18.60
CA THR A 112 0.64 8.51 -18.48
C THR A 112 2.03 7.94 -18.20
N SER A 113 2.12 6.67 -17.78
CA SER A 113 3.38 6.02 -17.39
C SER A 113 4.17 5.49 -18.57
N LEU A 114 3.51 5.11 -19.68
CA LEU A 114 4.18 4.69 -20.91
C LEU A 114 4.34 5.90 -21.84
N ASN A 115 5.58 6.16 -22.27
CA ASN A 115 5.86 7.22 -23.22
C ASN A 115 5.37 6.82 -24.63
N PRO A 116 4.43 7.56 -25.25
CA PRO A 116 3.81 7.17 -26.51
C PRO A 116 4.74 7.22 -27.73
N VAL A 117 5.90 7.88 -27.64
CA VAL A 117 6.84 8.05 -28.76
C VAL A 117 7.94 6.98 -28.80
N PHE A 118 8.00 6.09 -27.80
CA PHE A 118 8.91 4.93 -27.78
C PHE A 118 8.12 3.63 -27.85
N THR A 119 8.72 2.61 -28.47
CA THR A 119 8.12 1.28 -28.47
C THR A 119 8.07 0.68 -27.05
N CYS A 120 7.18 -0.28 -26.82
CA CYS A 120 7.10 -0.97 -25.54
C CYS A 120 8.41 -1.66 -25.17
N GLY A 121 9.08 -2.25 -26.17
CA GLY A 121 10.38 -2.91 -25.99
C GLY A 121 11.48 -1.92 -25.62
N GLU A 122 11.55 -0.76 -26.26
CA GLU A 122 12.57 0.27 -25.93
C GLU A 122 12.46 0.71 -24.49
N GLN A 123 11.26 0.91 -23.97
CA GLN A 123 11.03 1.32 -22.59
C GLN A 123 11.43 0.24 -21.57
N ILE A 124 11.20 -1.05 -21.88
CA ILE A 124 11.67 -2.16 -21.05
C ILE A 124 13.20 -2.27 -21.13
N MET A 125 13.77 -2.18 -22.33
CA MET A 125 15.20 -2.30 -22.57
C MET A 125 16.00 -1.21 -21.87
N GLU A 126 15.47 0.03 -21.76
CA GLU A 126 16.14 1.15 -21.12
C GLU A 126 16.56 0.79 -19.69
N ALA A 127 15.64 0.25 -18.89
CA ALA A 127 15.94 -0.17 -17.52
C ALA A 127 17.03 -1.27 -17.48
N VAL A 128 16.95 -2.25 -18.37
CA VAL A 128 17.91 -3.36 -18.43
C VAL A 128 19.31 -2.87 -18.81
N VAL A 129 19.42 -2.03 -19.84
CA VAL A 129 20.71 -1.45 -20.29
C VAL A 129 21.32 -0.59 -19.17
N LEU A 130 20.50 0.28 -18.56
CA LEU A 130 20.95 1.20 -17.53
C LEU A 130 21.48 0.47 -16.28
N HIS A 131 20.78 -0.57 -15.84
CA HIS A 131 21.04 -1.21 -14.55
C HIS A 131 21.92 -2.47 -14.64
N GLU A 132 21.89 -3.19 -15.75
CA GLU A 132 22.68 -4.42 -15.94
C GLU A 132 23.91 -4.19 -16.82
N GLY A 133 23.99 -3.06 -17.56
CA GLY A 133 25.14 -2.73 -18.42
C GLY A 133 25.31 -3.67 -19.61
N VAL A 134 24.24 -4.33 -20.04
CA VAL A 134 24.25 -5.28 -21.17
C VAL A 134 24.05 -4.57 -22.51
N ASP A 135 24.39 -5.22 -23.60
CA ASP A 135 24.16 -4.71 -24.94
C ASP A 135 22.68 -4.71 -25.33
N ARG A 136 22.31 -3.94 -26.38
CA ARG A 136 20.92 -3.81 -26.84
C ARG A 136 20.31 -5.13 -27.29
N ARG A 137 21.10 -6.07 -27.81
CA ARG A 137 20.61 -7.39 -28.26
C ARG A 137 20.16 -8.22 -27.04
N THR A 138 20.99 -8.26 -26.01
CA THR A 138 20.67 -8.93 -24.73
C THR A 138 19.48 -8.27 -24.04
N ALA A 139 19.43 -6.92 -24.01
CA ALA A 139 18.31 -6.18 -23.45
C ALA A 139 16.98 -6.47 -24.20
N ARG A 140 17.03 -6.57 -25.55
CA ARG A 140 15.85 -6.93 -26.36
C ARG A 140 15.35 -8.36 -26.06
N ALA A 141 16.25 -9.31 -25.92
CA ALA A 141 15.89 -10.67 -25.53
C ALA A 141 15.21 -10.69 -24.14
N ARG A 142 15.72 -9.92 -23.18
CA ARG A 142 15.11 -9.72 -21.86
C ARG A 142 13.73 -9.06 -21.97
N ALA A 143 13.56 -8.03 -22.78
CA ALA A 143 12.27 -7.39 -22.98
C ALA A 143 11.21 -8.36 -23.52
N ILE A 144 11.57 -9.21 -24.50
CA ILE A 144 10.70 -10.26 -25.04
C ILE A 144 10.36 -11.29 -23.95
N GLU A 145 11.35 -11.72 -23.15
CA GLU A 145 11.13 -12.62 -21.99
C GLU A 145 10.12 -12.02 -21.02
N MET A 146 10.26 -10.74 -20.65
CA MET A 146 9.36 -10.06 -19.73
C MET A 146 7.95 -9.93 -20.31
N LEU A 147 7.81 -9.57 -21.58
CA LEU A 147 6.50 -9.52 -22.26
C LEU A 147 5.82 -10.90 -22.27
N ARG A 148 6.57 -11.97 -22.47
CA ARG A 148 6.07 -13.35 -22.38
C ARG A 148 5.64 -13.70 -20.97
N LEU A 149 6.44 -13.33 -19.97
CA LEU A 149 6.19 -13.59 -18.55
C LEU A 149 4.88 -12.94 -18.06
N VAL A 150 4.57 -11.72 -18.53
CA VAL A 150 3.32 -11.03 -18.21
C VAL A 150 2.14 -11.46 -19.11
N GLY A 151 2.34 -12.41 -20.02
CA GLY A 151 1.28 -12.97 -20.86
C GLY A 151 0.86 -12.07 -22.03
N ILE A 152 1.79 -11.29 -22.61
CA ILE A 152 1.55 -10.58 -23.87
C ILE A 152 1.64 -11.59 -25.02
N PRO A 153 0.61 -11.72 -25.88
CA PRO A 153 0.64 -12.62 -27.04
C PRO A 153 1.63 -12.09 -28.10
N LEU A 154 2.33 -13.00 -28.80
CA LEU A 154 3.30 -12.67 -29.85
C LEU A 154 4.36 -11.65 -29.39
N PRO A 155 5.08 -11.88 -28.28
CA PRO A 155 5.95 -10.90 -27.66
C PRO A 155 7.09 -10.44 -28.56
N GLU A 156 7.55 -11.29 -29.52
CA GLU A 156 8.57 -10.98 -30.51
C GLU A 156 8.15 -9.88 -31.50
N GLN A 157 6.83 -9.74 -31.74
CA GLN A 157 6.25 -8.70 -32.59
C GLN A 157 5.87 -7.49 -31.73
N ARG A 158 5.20 -7.71 -30.61
CA ARG A 158 4.71 -6.66 -29.71
C ARG A 158 5.81 -5.82 -29.08
N VAL A 159 7.02 -6.34 -28.99
CA VAL A 159 8.17 -5.57 -28.49
C VAL A 159 8.48 -4.32 -29.33
N ASP A 160 8.16 -4.34 -30.63
CA ASP A 160 8.39 -3.26 -31.56
C ASP A 160 7.15 -2.34 -31.74
N GLU A 161 6.03 -2.63 -31.03
CA GLU A 161 4.82 -1.81 -31.10
C GLU A 161 4.82 -0.66 -30.06
N TYR A 162 4.08 0.37 -30.39
CA TYR A 162 3.88 1.53 -29.53
C TYR A 162 2.71 1.33 -28.55
N PRO A 163 2.70 2.04 -27.40
CA PRO A 163 1.63 1.92 -26.43
C PRO A 163 0.21 2.15 -26.98
N HIS A 164 0.05 3.04 -27.94
CA HIS A 164 -1.26 3.32 -28.54
C HIS A 164 -1.81 2.18 -29.41
N GLN A 165 -0.97 1.24 -29.83
CA GLN A 165 -1.37 0.04 -30.59
C GLN A 165 -1.84 -1.10 -29.69
N MET A 166 -1.80 -0.91 -28.35
CA MET A 166 -2.15 -1.93 -27.36
C MET A 166 -3.45 -1.58 -26.61
N SER A 167 -4.19 -2.60 -26.20
CA SER A 167 -5.35 -2.44 -25.32
C SER A 167 -4.93 -1.94 -23.93
N GLY A 168 -5.88 -1.42 -23.12
CA GLY A 168 -5.60 -0.97 -21.76
C GLY A 168 -4.96 -2.04 -20.88
N GLY A 169 -5.51 -3.26 -20.88
CA GLY A 169 -4.94 -4.38 -20.15
C GLY A 169 -3.56 -4.83 -20.65
N MET A 170 -3.28 -4.70 -21.96
CA MET A 170 -1.94 -4.96 -22.49
C MET A 170 -0.94 -3.88 -22.05
N ARG A 171 -1.33 -2.61 -22.07
CA ARG A 171 -0.49 -1.51 -21.56
C ARG A 171 -0.14 -1.72 -20.08
N GLN A 172 -1.11 -2.15 -19.28
CA GLN A 172 -0.86 -2.50 -17.86
C GLN A 172 0.16 -3.63 -17.73
N ARG A 173 0.04 -4.69 -18.52
CA ARG A 173 1.00 -5.79 -18.54
C ARG A 173 2.39 -5.35 -19.00
N VAL A 174 2.50 -4.43 -19.96
CA VAL A 174 3.78 -3.83 -20.38
C VAL A 174 4.42 -3.05 -19.24
N MET A 175 3.65 -2.25 -18.49
CA MET A 175 4.16 -1.55 -17.29
C MET A 175 4.67 -2.51 -16.23
N ILE A 176 3.95 -3.61 -15.99
CA ILE A 176 4.40 -4.67 -15.08
C ILE A 176 5.71 -5.27 -15.61
N ALA A 177 5.81 -5.59 -16.90
CA ALA A 177 7.03 -6.10 -17.53
C ALA A 177 8.21 -5.13 -17.35
N MET A 178 7.98 -3.83 -17.55
CA MET A 178 8.99 -2.78 -17.35
C MET A 178 9.44 -2.70 -15.88
N ALA A 179 8.49 -2.74 -14.94
CA ALA A 179 8.80 -2.70 -13.51
C ALA A 179 9.60 -3.94 -13.05
N LEU A 180 9.40 -5.09 -13.68
CA LEU A 180 10.06 -6.36 -13.33
C LEU A 180 11.31 -6.67 -14.16
N ALA A 181 11.69 -5.83 -15.12
CA ALA A 181 12.76 -6.09 -16.07
C ALA A 181 14.11 -6.40 -15.41
N CYS A 182 14.40 -5.75 -14.27
CA CYS A 182 15.62 -5.96 -13.48
C CYS A 182 15.40 -6.90 -12.26
N ARG A 183 14.29 -7.63 -12.18
CA ARG A 183 13.94 -8.56 -11.08
C ARG A 183 14.13 -7.92 -9.69
N PRO A 184 13.34 -6.89 -9.35
CA PRO A 184 13.51 -6.16 -8.11
C PRO A 184 13.20 -7.03 -6.89
N ALA A 185 13.83 -6.69 -5.75
CA ALA A 185 13.51 -7.32 -4.46
C ALA A 185 12.14 -6.86 -3.92
N ILE A 186 11.74 -5.62 -4.23
CA ILE A 186 10.43 -5.06 -3.85
C ILE A 186 9.75 -4.46 -5.08
N LEU A 187 8.48 -4.82 -5.28
CA LEU A 187 7.57 -4.14 -6.19
C LEU A 187 6.57 -3.30 -5.37
N ILE A 188 6.58 -2.00 -5.57
CA ILE A 188 5.53 -1.09 -5.08
C ILE A 188 4.47 -1.00 -6.17
N ALA A 189 3.23 -1.40 -5.87
CA ALA A 189 2.12 -1.34 -6.80
C ALA A 189 1.08 -0.33 -6.26
N ASP A 190 1.09 0.89 -6.80
CA ASP A 190 0.19 1.96 -6.39
C ASP A 190 -1.07 1.94 -7.24
N GLU A 191 -2.15 1.41 -6.67
CA GLU A 191 -3.46 1.21 -7.32
C GLU A 191 -3.34 0.57 -8.72
N PRO A 192 -2.70 -0.59 -8.86
CA PRO A 192 -2.30 -1.14 -10.15
C PRO A 192 -3.46 -1.55 -11.05
N THR A 193 -4.69 -1.48 -10.58
CA THR A 193 -5.90 -1.90 -11.29
C THR A 193 -6.91 -0.76 -11.48
N THR A 194 -6.58 0.46 -11.07
CA THR A 194 -7.45 1.63 -11.25
C THR A 194 -7.74 1.86 -12.73
N ALA A 195 -8.98 2.19 -13.06
CA ALA A 195 -9.49 2.42 -14.42
C ALA A 195 -9.53 1.16 -15.34
N LEU A 196 -9.42 -0.05 -14.77
CA LEU A 196 -9.63 -1.31 -15.48
C LEU A 196 -11.02 -1.88 -15.15
N ASP A 197 -11.58 -2.64 -16.08
CA ASP A 197 -12.78 -3.41 -15.78
C ASP A 197 -12.50 -4.56 -14.80
N VAL A 198 -13.52 -5.03 -14.08
CA VAL A 198 -13.42 -6.00 -12.99
C VAL A 198 -12.72 -7.30 -13.45
N THR A 199 -12.95 -7.73 -14.69
CA THR A 199 -12.34 -8.95 -15.21
C THR A 199 -10.84 -8.79 -15.43
N ILE A 200 -10.43 -7.69 -16.02
CA ILE A 200 -9.00 -7.37 -16.23
C ILE A 200 -8.32 -7.11 -14.88
N GLN A 201 -9.00 -6.44 -13.94
CA GLN A 201 -8.50 -6.24 -12.58
C GLN A 201 -8.12 -7.58 -11.92
N ALA A 202 -9.03 -8.56 -11.91
CA ALA A 202 -8.77 -9.89 -11.35
C ALA A 202 -7.56 -10.57 -12.03
N GLN A 203 -7.48 -10.51 -13.36
CA GLN A 203 -6.34 -11.07 -14.12
C GLN A 203 -5.00 -10.41 -13.76
N ILE A 204 -4.97 -9.11 -13.54
CA ILE A 204 -3.74 -8.38 -13.17
C ILE A 204 -3.31 -8.76 -11.75
N LEU A 205 -4.23 -8.88 -10.81
CA LEU A 205 -3.92 -9.28 -9.43
C LEU A 205 -3.42 -10.73 -9.35
N GLU A 206 -4.05 -11.66 -10.08
CA GLU A 206 -3.58 -13.03 -10.21
C GLU A 206 -2.18 -13.09 -10.85
N LEU A 207 -1.94 -12.28 -11.89
CA LEU A 207 -0.63 -12.15 -12.53
C LEU A 207 0.42 -11.68 -11.51
N LEU A 208 0.15 -10.63 -10.74
CA LEU A 208 1.08 -10.11 -9.73
C LEU A 208 1.39 -11.15 -8.66
N LYS A 209 0.37 -11.87 -8.16
CA LYS A 209 0.54 -12.94 -7.17
C LYS A 209 1.41 -14.10 -7.71
N ARG A 210 1.17 -14.53 -8.94
CA ARG A 210 1.99 -15.55 -9.62
C ARG A 210 3.44 -15.08 -9.76
N LEU A 211 3.65 -13.86 -10.26
CA LEU A 211 4.98 -13.28 -10.45
C LEU A 211 5.74 -13.07 -9.14
N GLN A 212 5.04 -12.71 -8.06
CA GLN A 212 5.62 -12.66 -6.73
C GLN A 212 6.22 -14.01 -6.32
N GLY A 213 5.46 -15.09 -6.50
CA GLY A 213 5.92 -16.45 -6.19
C GLY A 213 7.10 -16.90 -7.08
N GLU A 214 7.01 -16.66 -8.38
CA GLU A 214 8.04 -17.07 -9.38
C GLU A 214 9.37 -16.31 -9.20
N LEU A 215 9.29 -14.99 -8.93
CA LEU A 215 10.47 -14.14 -8.80
C LEU A 215 10.99 -14.02 -7.37
N GLY A 216 10.18 -14.42 -6.37
CA GLY A 216 10.55 -14.36 -4.96
C GLY A 216 10.65 -12.94 -4.40
N MET A 217 9.96 -11.97 -5.02
CA MET A 217 9.95 -10.57 -4.57
C MET A 217 8.93 -10.31 -3.47
N ALA A 218 9.12 -9.23 -2.72
CA ALA A 218 8.09 -8.69 -1.83
C ALA A 218 7.21 -7.67 -2.60
N VAL A 219 5.95 -7.52 -2.18
CA VAL A 219 4.99 -6.59 -2.79
C VAL A 219 4.44 -5.62 -1.76
N LEU A 220 4.58 -4.33 -2.02
CA LEU A 220 3.86 -3.27 -1.30
C LEU A 220 2.67 -2.85 -2.17
N LEU A 221 1.49 -3.35 -1.84
CA LEU A 221 0.26 -3.11 -2.60
C LEU A 221 -0.53 -1.95 -1.99
N ILE A 222 -0.66 -0.85 -2.72
CA ILE A 222 -1.53 0.27 -2.33
C ILE A 222 -2.85 0.10 -3.05
N THR A 223 -3.94 0.07 -2.29
CA THR A 223 -5.29 -0.04 -2.82
C THR A 223 -6.32 0.55 -1.86
N HIS A 224 -7.49 0.89 -2.37
CA HIS A 224 -8.66 1.21 -1.55
C HIS A 224 -9.66 0.05 -1.49
N ASP A 225 -9.40 -1.05 -2.22
CA ASP A 225 -10.27 -2.22 -2.29
C ASP A 225 -9.85 -3.29 -1.27
N LEU A 226 -10.62 -3.41 -0.18
CA LEU A 226 -10.38 -4.42 0.85
C LEU A 226 -10.68 -5.86 0.38
N GLY A 227 -11.50 -6.04 -0.66
CA GLY A 227 -11.71 -7.36 -1.29
C GLY A 227 -10.41 -7.88 -1.91
N VAL A 228 -9.70 -7.00 -2.63
CA VAL A 228 -8.36 -7.29 -3.16
C VAL A 228 -7.38 -7.63 -2.04
N VAL A 229 -7.40 -6.88 -0.93
CA VAL A 229 -6.53 -7.14 0.23
C VAL A 229 -6.76 -8.53 0.82
N ALA A 230 -8.04 -8.92 0.98
CA ALA A 230 -8.40 -10.23 1.54
C ALA A 230 -7.84 -11.42 0.73
N GLU A 231 -7.72 -11.25 -0.59
CA GLU A 231 -7.30 -12.31 -1.51
C GLU A 231 -5.78 -12.34 -1.76
N THR A 232 -5.12 -11.19 -1.62
CA THR A 232 -3.73 -11.05 -2.11
C THR A 232 -2.69 -10.75 -1.05
N ALA A 233 -3.08 -10.15 0.08
CA ALA A 233 -2.12 -9.67 1.06
C ALA A 233 -1.98 -10.59 2.27
N ASP A 234 -0.77 -10.62 2.83
CA ASP A 234 -0.45 -11.30 4.08
C ASP A 234 -0.75 -10.40 5.27
N ARG A 235 -0.38 -9.12 5.17
CA ARG A 235 -0.56 -8.10 6.21
C ARG A 235 -1.17 -6.83 5.64
N VAL A 236 -1.78 -6.05 6.51
CA VAL A 236 -2.42 -4.78 6.14
C VAL A 236 -1.99 -3.65 7.07
N ALA A 237 -1.67 -2.50 6.47
CA ALA A 237 -1.49 -1.22 7.14
C ALA A 237 -2.64 -0.29 6.71
N VAL A 238 -3.52 0.03 7.64
CA VAL A 238 -4.65 0.94 7.39
C VAL A 238 -4.19 2.36 7.68
N MET A 239 -4.22 3.22 6.67
CA MET A 239 -3.80 4.62 6.79
C MET A 239 -5.01 5.57 6.82
N TYR A 240 -4.95 6.52 7.75
CA TYR A 240 -5.92 7.60 7.86
C TYR A 240 -5.21 8.91 8.19
N ALA A 241 -5.50 9.96 7.44
CA ALA A 241 -5.00 11.31 7.70
C ALA A 241 -3.48 11.38 7.97
N GLY A 242 -2.68 10.70 7.13
CA GLY A 242 -1.21 10.70 7.20
C GLY A 242 -0.60 9.73 8.22
N GLN A 243 -1.39 8.91 8.90
CA GLN A 243 -0.92 7.97 9.93
C GLN A 243 -1.38 6.54 9.66
N VAL A 244 -0.62 5.54 10.15
CA VAL A 244 -1.10 4.17 10.27
C VAL A 244 -1.96 4.09 11.54
N VAL A 245 -3.23 3.73 11.37
CA VAL A 245 -4.20 3.60 12.48
C VAL A 245 -4.40 2.16 12.91
N GLU A 246 -4.16 1.21 12.02
CA GLU A 246 -4.17 -0.22 12.33
C GLU A 246 -3.16 -0.96 11.44
N TYR A 247 -2.43 -1.93 12.02
CA TYR A 247 -1.42 -2.73 11.33
C TYR A 247 -1.43 -4.15 11.90
N CYS A 248 -1.75 -5.13 11.06
CA CYS A 248 -1.92 -6.52 11.49
C CYS A 248 -1.89 -7.49 10.31
N ASP A 249 -1.99 -8.79 10.61
CA ASP A 249 -2.26 -9.81 9.60
C ASP A 249 -3.65 -9.62 9.00
N VAL A 250 -3.80 -9.84 7.70
CA VAL A 250 -5.09 -9.67 6.99
C VAL A 250 -6.19 -10.48 7.66
N ALA A 251 -5.93 -11.74 8.00
CA ALA A 251 -6.91 -12.58 8.67
C ALA A 251 -7.35 -12.02 10.03
N ALA A 252 -6.48 -11.33 10.76
CA ALA A 252 -6.82 -10.66 12.03
C ALA A 252 -7.72 -9.44 11.77
N ALA A 253 -7.39 -8.59 10.78
CA ALA A 253 -8.20 -7.43 10.42
C ALA A 253 -9.65 -7.80 10.08
N PHE A 254 -9.85 -8.87 9.29
CA PHE A 254 -11.19 -9.31 8.86
C PHE A 254 -11.97 -10.04 9.96
N ARG A 255 -11.29 -10.74 10.88
CA ARG A 255 -11.96 -11.40 12.00
C ARG A 255 -12.34 -10.44 13.12
N ARG A 256 -11.44 -9.53 13.47
CA ARG A 256 -11.60 -8.62 14.62
C ARG A 256 -10.72 -7.38 14.43
N THR A 257 -11.25 -6.40 13.74
CA THR A 257 -10.60 -5.09 13.67
C THR A 257 -10.63 -4.40 15.04
N LEU A 258 -9.58 -3.66 15.37
CA LEU A 258 -9.43 -2.93 16.63
C LEU A 258 -9.58 -1.40 16.46
N HIS A 259 -9.73 -0.91 15.22
CA HIS A 259 -9.90 0.50 14.95
C HIS A 259 -11.28 0.80 14.32
N PRO A 260 -12.05 1.76 14.84
CA PRO A 260 -13.37 2.11 14.30
C PRO A 260 -13.38 2.53 12.83
N TYR A 261 -12.30 3.13 12.33
CA TYR A 261 -12.15 3.45 10.92
C TYR A 261 -12.07 2.20 10.05
N THR A 262 -11.26 1.22 10.44
CA THR A 262 -11.15 -0.06 9.73
C THR A 262 -12.49 -0.81 9.74
N ALA A 263 -13.20 -0.79 10.88
CA ALA A 263 -14.55 -1.35 10.97
C ALA A 263 -15.51 -0.68 9.97
N GLY A 264 -15.44 0.64 9.85
CA GLY A 264 -16.22 1.41 8.88
C GLY A 264 -15.90 1.04 7.43
N LEU A 265 -14.61 0.88 7.09
CA LEU A 265 -14.18 0.45 5.77
C LEU A 265 -14.69 -0.98 5.44
N LEU A 266 -14.58 -1.90 6.38
CA LEU A 266 -15.08 -3.28 6.22
C LEU A 266 -16.61 -3.32 6.10
N ALA A 267 -17.33 -2.46 6.84
CA ALA A 267 -18.78 -2.37 6.78
C ALA A 267 -19.30 -1.76 5.47
N SER A 268 -18.46 -1.07 4.69
CA SER A 268 -18.79 -0.53 3.37
C SER A 268 -18.63 -1.55 2.24
N LEU A 269 -18.07 -2.76 2.53
CA LEU A 269 -17.96 -3.83 1.52
C LEU A 269 -19.33 -4.44 1.23
N PRO A 270 -19.66 -4.70 -0.05
CA PRO A 270 -20.86 -5.44 -0.43
C PRO A 270 -20.81 -6.86 0.14
N LYS A 271 -21.82 -7.23 0.93
CA LYS A 271 -21.96 -8.63 1.39
C LYS A 271 -22.65 -9.47 0.32
N LEU A 272 -21.99 -10.56 -0.09
CA LEU A 272 -22.57 -11.54 -1.01
C LEU A 272 -23.88 -12.11 -0.41
N GLY A 273 -24.99 -11.98 -1.16
CA GLY A 273 -26.28 -12.54 -0.77
C GLY A 273 -27.25 -11.57 -0.08
N ASP A 274 -26.84 -10.41 0.37
CA ASP A 274 -27.73 -9.43 1.00
C ASP A 274 -28.13 -8.31 0.02
N ARG A 275 -29.17 -8.59 -0.78
CA ARG A 275 -29.72 -7.64 -1.77
C ARG A 275 -30.40 -6.41 -1.14
N ARG A 276 -30.57 -6.34 0.18
CA ARG A 276 -31.26 -5.27 0.91
C ARG A 276 -30.36 -4.48 1.87
N ALA A 277 -29.12 -4.88 2.04
CA ALA A 277 -28.21 -4.14 2.92
C ALA A 277 -27.88 -2.77 2.31
N THR A 278 -28.32 -1.71 2.98
CA THR A 278 -27.78 -0.36 2.75
C THR A 278 -26.30 -0.38 3.10
N LEU A 279 -25.43 -0.10 2.13
CA LEU A 279 -23.99 0.01 2.37
C LEU A 279 -23.77 1.10 3.44
N ARG A 280 -23.08 0.74 4.51
CA ARG A 280 -22.70 1.71 5.54
C ARG A 280 -21.55 2.56 5.01
N VAL A 281 -21.76 3.87 4.95
CA VAL A 281 -20.75 4.84 4.54
C VAL A 281 -20.19 5.50 5.80
N ILE A 282 -18.88 5.69 5.88
CA ILE A 282 -18.27 6.48 6.94
C ILE A 282 -18.65 7.95 6.71
N PRO A 283 -19.40 8.61 7.63
CA PRO A 283 -19.88 9.97 7.40
C PRO A 283 -18.74 10.98 7.39
N GLY A 284 -18.91 12.09 6.66
CA GLY A 284 -17.94 13.19 6.58
C GLY A 284 -16.74 12.88 5.68
N ASN A 285 -15.76 13.76 5.69
CA ASN A 285 -14.55 13.69 4.85
C ASN A 285 -13.29 13.50 5.69
N VAL A 286 -12.23 13.01 5.06
CA VAL A 286 -10.88 13.02 5.66
C VAL A 286 -10.48 14.46 5.98
N PRO A 287 -9.95 14.75 7.18
CA PRO A 287 -9.58 16.09 7.56
C PRO A 287 -8.48 16.67 6.66
N ASN A 288 -8.51 17.99 6.48
CA ASN A 288 -7.50 18.70 5.71
C ASN A 288 -6.11 18.49 6.34
N PRO A 289 -5.11 17.98 5.59
CA PRO A 289 -3.78 17.72 6.12
C PRO A 289 -2.97 18.97 6.50
N ALA A 290 -3.44 20.17 6.14
CA ALA A 290 -2.91 21.42 6.66
C ALA A 290 -3.45 21.74 8.07
N HIS A 291 -4.63 21.22 8.44
CA HIS A 291 -5.32 21.54 9.70
C HIS A 291 -5.98 20.30 10.29
N PHE A 292 -5.18 19.40 10.85
CA PHE A 292 -5.72 18.23 11.54
C PHE A 292 -6.45 18.61 12.83
N PRO A 293 -7.53 17.91 13.17
CA PRO A 293 -8.19 18.11 14.46
C PRO A 293 -7.24 17.70 15.60
N PRO A 294 -7.36 18.33 16.79
CA PRO A 294 -6.60 17.93 17.97
C PRO A 294 -6.96 16.51 18.39
N GLY A 295 -6.02 15.81 19.02
CA GLY A 295 -6.22 14.43 19.48
C GLY A 295 -6.27 13.41 18.35
N CYS A 296 -7.14 12.42 18.48
CA CYS A 296 -7.34 11.37 17.47
C CYS A 296 -7.90 11.97 16.17
N ARG A 297 -7.19 11.85 15.05
CA ARG A 297 -7.60 12.44 13.76
C ARG A 297 -8.93 11.91 13.24
N PHE A 298 -9.32 10.71 13.66
CA PHE A 298 -10.59 10.09 13.28
C PHE A 298 -11.76 10.51 14.20
N HIS A 299 -11.53 11.15 15.35
CA HIS A 299 -12.59 11.42 16.32
C HIS A 299 -13.83 12.16 15.76
N PRO A 300 -13.72 13.07 14.76
CA PRO A 300 -14.90 13.76 14.23
C PRO A 300 -15.88 12.83 13.48
N ARG A 301 -15.38 11.68 13.00
CA ARG A 301 -16.13 10.67 12.22
C ARG A 301 -16.37 9.38 13.01
N CYS A 302 -15.77 9.27 14.21
CA CYS A 302 -15.77 8.05 14.99
C CYS A 302 -17.10 7.87 15.75
N PRO A 303 -17.84 6.78 15.52
CA PRO A 303 -19.14 6.55 16.17
C PRO A 303 -19.00 6.26 17.67
N VAL A 304 -17.80 5.92 18.14
CA VAL A 304 -17.49 5.56 19.53
C VAL A 304 -16.50 6.52 20.19
N ALA A 305 -16.39 7.75 19.67
CA ALA A 305 -15.48 8.76 20.20
C ALA A 305 -15.85 9.14 21.65
N GLN A 306 -14.82 9.34 22.48
CA GLN A 306 -14.93 9.82 23.85
C GLN A 306 -14.14 11.14 24.03
N ASP A 307 -14.29 11.84 25.14
CA ASP A 307 -13.67 13.15 25.35
C ASP A 307 -12.14 13.11 25.23
N ARG A 308 -11.50 12.03 25.69
CA ARG A 308 -10.06 11.85 25.54
C ARG A 308 -9.63 11.85 24.07
N CYS A 309 -10.45 11.32 23.16
CA CYS A 309 -10.16 11.29 21.72
C CYS A 309 -10.09 12.70 21.11
N ARG A 310 -10.77 13.68 21.72
CA ARG A 310 -10.83 15.08 21.24
C ARG A 310 -9.59 15.88 21.61
N SER A 311 -8.86 15.47 22.64
CA SER A 311 -7.75 16.25 23.21
C SER A 311 -6.40 15.54 23.16
N GLN A 312 -6.37 14.20 23.07
CA GLN A 312 -5.14 13.42 23.12
C GLN A 312 -5.05 12.46 21.93
N GLU A 313 -3.90 12.50 21.27
CA GLU A 313 -3.59 11.54 20.20
C GLU A 313 -3.33 10.15 20.80
N PRO A 314 -3.97 9.07 20.27
CA PRO A 314 -3.72 7.72 20.74
C PRO A 314 -2.33 7.25 20.31
N PRO A 315 -1.55 6.63 21.22
CA PRO A 315 -0.33 5.95 20.82
C PRO A 315 -0.65 4.69 20.02
N MET A 316 0.34 4.15 19.31
CA MET A 316 0.24 2.82 18.72
C MET A 316 0.29 1.78 19.85
N LEU A 317 -0.80 1.06 20.07
CA LEU A 317 -0.92 -0.02 21.04
C LEU A 317 -0.77 -1.37 20.34
N THR A 318 -0.18 -2.37 21.01
CA THR A 318 0.03 -3.71 20.45
C THR A 318 -0.81 -4.73 21.20
N PHE A 319 -1.56 -5.54 20.47
CA PHE A 319 -2.41 -6.64 20.94
C PHE A 319 -1.95 -7.94 20.31
N ASP A 320 -2.15 -9.07 21.01
CA ASP A 320 -1.91 -10.43 20.52
C ASP A 320 -0.55 -10.60 19.79
N GLY A 321 0.49 -9.90 20.28
CA GLY A 321 1.86 -9.97 19.78
C GLY A 321 2.16 -9.17 18.50
N SER A 322 1.23 -9.02 17.57
CA SER A 322 1.48 -8.37 16.26
C SER A 322 0.39 -7.39 15.81
N HIS A 323 -0.81 -7.45 16.35
CA HIS A 323 -1.90 -6.56 15.98
C HIS A 323 -1.73 -5.19 16.65
N GLN A 324 -1.48 -4.16 15.85
CA GLN A 324 -1.24 -2.80 16.33
C GLN A 324 -2.38 -1.87 15.92
N THR A 325 -2.77 -0.96 16.83
CA THR A 325 -3.83 0.03 16.55
C THR A 325 -3.62 1.33 17.31
N ARG A 326 -4.03 2.45 16.71
CA ARG A 326 -4.08 3.79 17.32
C ARG A 326 -5.50 4.12 17.78
N CYS A 327 -5.98 3.45 18.83
CA CYS A 327 -7.32 3.68 19.37
C CYS A 327 -7.31 3.63 20.90
N TRP A 328 -7.86 4.66 21.57
CA TRP A 328 -8.01 4.68 23.02
C TRP A 328 -8.99 3.65 23.56
N ARG A 329 -9.88 3.14 22.71
CA ARG A 329 -10.89 2.15 23.08
C ARG A 329 -10.55 0.73 22.58
N ALA A 330 -9.32 0.53 22.16
CA ALA A 330 -8.88 -0.76 21.60
C ALA A 330 -9.04 -1.92 22.60
N ASP A 331 -8.81 -1.68 23.92
CA ASP A 331 -9.01 -2.70 24.96
C ASP A 331 -10.48 -3.15 25.05
N GLU A 332 -11.42 -2.21 25.00
CA GLU A 332 -12.86 -2.51 25.05
C GLU A 332 -13.31 -3.26 23.79
N ILE A 333 -12.79 -2.86 22.62
CA ILE A 333 -13.03 -3.53 21.34
C ILE A 333 -12.41 -4.94 21.37
N ALA A 334 -11.18 -5.06 21.87
CA ALA A 334 -10.48 -6.31 22.01
C ALA A 334 -11.19 -7.27 22.97
N ALA A 335 -11.78 -6.78 24.04
CA ALA A 335 -12.57 -7.54 24.99
C ALA A 335 -13.98 -7.91 24.48
N GLY A 336 -14.41 -7.35 23.31
CA GLY A 336 -15.75 -7.55 22.76
C GLY A 336 -16.86 -6.81 23.53
N THR A 337 -16.51 -5.88 24.42
CA THR A 337 -17.47 -5.07 25.18
C THR A 337 -17.93 -3.81 24.41
N LEU A 338 -17.25 -3.49 23.29
CA LEU A 338 -17.57 -2.39 22.42
C LEU A 338 -17.50 -2.83 20.95
N ASP A 339 -18.59 -2.59 20.21
CA ASP A 339 -18.56 -2.68 18.75
C ASP A 339 -17.89 -1.44 18.13
N PRO A 340 -16.78 -1.57 17.41
CA PRO A 340 -16.11 -0.44 16.78
C PRO A 340 -16.97 0.27 15.73
N ALA A 341 -18.00 -0.40 15.16
CA ALA A 341 -18.96 0.19 14.24
C ALA A 341 -20.06 1.03 14.93
N GLY A 342 -20.06 1.08 16.27
CA GLY A 342 -21.00 1.88 17.06
C GLY A 342 -22.38 1.26 17.25
N ALA A 343 -22.58 0.00 16.87
CA ALA A 343 -23.78 -0.74 17.27
C ALA A 343 -23.67 -1.17 18.77
N PRO A 344 -24.76 -1.22 19.52
CA PRO A 344 -24.72 -1.81 20.85
C PRO A 344 -24.24 -3.27 20.73
N ALA A 345 -23.28 -3.68 21.59
CA ALA A 345 -22.82 -5.05 21.63
C ALA A 345 -24.02 -5.98 21.81
N GLU A 346 -24.22 -6.96 20.93
CA GLU A 346 -25.22 -7.99 21.18
C GLU A 346 -24.84 -8.71 22.48
N PRO A 347 -25.79 -8.86 23.43
CA PRO A 347 -25.50 -9.60 24.64
C PRO A 347 -25.09 -11.04 24.24
N ALA A 348 -23.96 -11.49 24.77
CA ALA A 348 -23.48 -12.85 24.56
C ALA A 348 -24.63 -13.81 24.88
N GLY A 349 -25.17 -14.47 23.85
CA GLY A 349 -26.26 -15.41 24.01
C GLY A 349 -25.88 -16.49 25.03
N PRO A 350 -26.79 -16.92 25.93
CA PRO A 350 -26.50 -17.90 26.93
C PRO A 350 -26.06 -19.19 26.23
N GLY A 351 -24.86 -19.66 26.59
CA GLY A 351 -24.24 -20.85 26.02
C GLY A 351 -25.21 -22.04 26.04
N GLY A 352 -25.63 -22.45 24.84
CA GLY A 352 -26.41 -23.64 24.65
C GLY A 352 -25.62 -24.86 25.16
N ARG A 353 -25.95 -25.33 26.34
CA ARG A 353 -25.57 -26.65 26.76
C ARG A 353 -26.20 -27.63 25.78
N ARG A 354 -25.39 -28.27 24.97
CA ARG A 354 -25.79 -29.49 24.26
C ARG A 354 -25.71 -30.63 25.28
N GLY A 355 -26.89 -31.16 25.61
CA GLY A 355 -27.03 -32.46 26.23
C GLY A 355 -26.84 -33.58 25.21
#